data_adc485971480c89cba4b2203327ad5a1
#
_entry.id   adc485971480c89cba4b2203327ad5a1
#
_cell.length_a   1.000
_cell.length_b   1.000
_cell.length_c   1.000
_cell.angle_alpha   90.00
_cell.angle_beta   90.00
_cell.angle_gamma   90.00
#
_symmetry.space_group_name_H-M   'P 1'
#
loop_
_entity.id
_entity.type
_entity.pdbx_description
1 polymer ?
#
loop_
_entity_poly.entity_id
_entity_poly.type
_entity_poly.pdbx_seq_one_letter_code
_entity_poly.pdbx_strand_id
1 'polypeptide(L)'
;MIKITKKANKAWVTFSFSPDSTVDTVELLGEWNEWKPEPMKQKKNGEYSITKIIKTSNNYQFGYRLNAQIWEVESECTLVSSPFNSHNSLLKL
;
A
#
# COMPACT_ATOMS: atom_id res chain seq x y z
N MET A 1 -5.16 6.55 -0.33
CA MET A 1 -6.59 6.12 -0.25
C MET A 1 -6.68 4.61 -0.39
N ILE A 2 -7.53 4.01 0.42
CA ILE A 2 -7.76 2.56 0.39
C ILE A 2 -9.23 2.30 0.11
N LYS A 3 -9.50 1.46 -0.89
CA LYS A 3 -10.86 1.02 -1.20
C LYS A 3 -10.92 -0.51 -1.07
N ILE A 4 -11.85 -1.01 -0.27
CA ILE A 4 -11.95 -2.44 0.04
C ILE A 4 -13.32 -2.97 -0.36
N THR A 5 -13.32 -4.06 -1.13
CA THR A 5 -14.53 -4.84 -1.45
C THR A 5 -14.29 -6.26 -1.00
N LYS A 6 -15.10 -6.73 -0.03
CA LYS A 6 -14.96 -8.10 0.50
C LYS A 6 -15.99 -9.03 -0.12
N LYS A 7 -15.55 -10.25 -0.42
CA LYS A 7 -16.43 -11.32 -0.89
C LYS A 7 -15.89 -12.66 -0.41
N ALA A 8 -16.68 -13.38 0.39
CA ALA A 8 -16.26 -14.62 1.02
C ALA A 8 -14.99 -14.39 1.86
N ASN A 9 -13.93 -15.17 1.64
CA ASN A 9 -12.67 -15.07 2.38
C ASN A 9 -11.61 -14.23 1.65
N LYS A 10 -12.02 -13.42 0.67
CA LYS A 10 -11.12 -12.58 -0.13
C LYS A 10 -11.55 -11.12 -0.09
N ALA A 11 -10.59 -10.23 -0.22
CA ALA A 11 -10.84 -8.80 -0.35
C ALA A 11 -10.11 -8.26 -1.57
N TRP A 12 -10.82 -7.47 -2.37
CA TRP A 12 -10.21 -6.69 -3.44
C TRP A 12 -9.86 -5.33 -2.84
N VAL A 13 -8.58 -5.07 -2.71
CA VAL A 13 -8.08 -3.85 -2.08
C VAL A 13 -7.39 -2.99 -3.13
N THR A 14 -7.93 -1.80 -3.36
CA THR A 14 -7.32 -0.83 -4.25
C THR A 14 -6.54 0.19 -3.42
N PHE A 15 -5.24 0.25 -3.66
CA PHE A 15 -4.34 1.19 -3.03
C PHE A 15 -4.11 2.35 -4.00
N SER A 16 -4.34 3.58 -3.54
CA SER A 16 -4.13 4.79 -4.33
C SER A 16 -3.24 5.73 -3.56
N PHE A 17 -2.24 6.28 -4.22
CA PHE A 17 -1.26 7.16 -3.60
C PHE A 17 -0.92 8.32 -4.52
N SER A 18 -0.99 9.54 -3.99
CA SER A 18 -0.64 10.76 -4.72
C SER A 18 0.57 11.39 -4.04
N PRO A 19 1.78 11.27 -4.64
CA PRO A 19 2.96 11.88 -4.03
C PRO A 19 2.90 13.41 -4.09
N ASP A 20 3.51 14.06 -3.10
CA ASP A 20 3.56 15.52 -3.00
C ASP A 20 4.48 16.16 -4.04
N SER A 21 5.38 15.38 -4.61
CA SER A 21 6.33 15.86 -5.61
C SER A 21 6.43 14.85 -6.74
N THR A 22 7.06 15.24 -7.85
CA THR A 22 7.27 14.35 -8.97
C THR A 22 8.18 13.19 -8.57
N VAL A 23 7.73 11.96 -8.80
CA VAL A 23 8.51 10.74 -8.58
C VAL A 23 8.48 9.90 -9.84
N ASP A 24 9.52 9.07 -10.03
CA ASP A 24 9.61 8.21 -11.20
C ASP A 24 8.87 6.89 -10.99
N THR A 25 8.91 6.35 -9.77
CA THR A 25 8.29 5.06 -9.47
C THR A 25 7.65 5.09 -8.09
N VAL A 26 6.54 4.36 -7.95
CA VAL A 26 5.91 4.06 -6.66
C VAL A 26 5.68 2.57 -6.61
N GLU A 27 6.11 1.93 -5.53
CA GLU A 27 5.93 0.50 -5.31
C GLU A 27 5.14 0.27 -4.03
N LEU A 28 4.31 -0.77 -4.04
CA LEU A 28 3.57 -1.23 -2.87
C LEU A 28 4.31 -2.42 -2.27
N LEU A 29 4.58 -2.37 -0.97
CA LEU A 29 5.21 -3.46 -0.22
C LEU A 29 4.34 -3.79 0.99
N GLY A 30 4.03 -5.08 1.19
CA GLY A 30 3.18 -5.49 2.29
C GLY A 30 3.42 -6.92 2.73
N GLU A 31 2.91 -7.25 3.92
CA GLU A 31 3.09 -8.58 4.53
C GLU A 31 2.40 -9.70 3.76
N TRP A 32 1.40 -9.39 2.94
CA TRP A 32 0.65 -10.43 2.20
C TRP A 32 1.50 -11.21 1.19
N ASN A 33 2.64 -10.68 0.79
CA ASN A 33 3.54 -11.33 -0.17
C ASN A 33 5.00 -11.26 0.27
N GLU A 34 5.24 -11.21 1.58
CA GLU A 34 6.59 -11.18 2.18
C GLU A 34 7.37 -9.92 1.76
N TRP A 35 6.69 -8.79 1.66
CA TRP A 35 7.30 -7.49 1.35
C TRP A 35 7.95 -7.41 -0.04
N LYS A 36 7.48 -8.21 -0.99
CA LYS A 36 7.96 -8.12 -2.37
C LYS A 36 7.43 -6.84 -3.01
N PRO A 37 8.30 -6.02 -3.62
CA PRO A 37 7.85 -4.79 -4.28
C PRO A 37 6.92 -5.08 -5.45
N GLU A 38 5.82 -4.34 -5.53
CA GLU A 38 4.90 -4.41 -6.65
C GLU A 38 4.70 -3.02 -7.21
N PRO A 39 5.06 -2.78 -8.50
CA PRO A 39 4.97 -1.45 -9.08
C PRO A 39 3.52 -1.02 -9.23
N MET A 40 3.24 0.22 -8.84
CA MET A 40 1.93 0.83 -9.01
C MET A 40 1.88 1.57 -10.35
N LYS A 41 0.71 1.61 -10.96
CA LYS A 41 0.50 2.31 -12.23
C LYS A 41 0.08 3.75 -11.98
N GLN A 42 0.68 4.68 -12.73
CA GLN A 42 0.27 6.07 -12.70
C GLN A 42 -0.92 6.30 -13.61
N LYS A 43 -1.97 6.92 -13.07
CA LYS A 43 -3.15 7.34 -13.82
C LYS A 43 -2.89 8.69 -14.50
N LYS A 44 -3.80 9.08 -15.40
CA LYS A 44 -3.71 10.36 -16.11
C LYS A 44 -3.69 11.57 -15.17
N ASN A 45 -4.32 11.46 -14.01
CA ASN A 45 -4.36 12.53 -13.01
C ASN A 45 -3.11 12.59 -12.10
N GLY A 46 -2.12 11.74 -12.36
CA GLY A 46 -0.90 11.68 -11.56
C GLY A 46 -0.95 10.74 -10.36
N GLU A 47 -2.10 10.23 -10.00
CA GLU A 47 -2.26 9.29 -8.90
C GLU A 47 -1.73 7.91 -9.28
N TYR A 48 -1.04 7.24 -8.35
CA TYR A 48 -0.59 5.86 -8.54
C TYR A 48 -1.59 4.91 -7.90
N SER A 49 -1.85 3.78 -8.54
CA SER A 49 -2.87 2.84 -8.10
C SER A 49 -2.49 1.39 -8.41
N ILE A 50 -2.95 0.48 -7.55
CA ILE A 50 -2.86 -0.96 -7.76
C ILE A 50 -4.01 -1.64 -7.00
N THR A 51 -4.58 -2.70 -7.58
CA THR A 51 -5.59 -3.52 -6.91
C THR A 51 -5.01 -4.89 -6.64
N LYS A 52 -5.15 -5.34 -5.38
CA LYS A 52 -4.67 -6.66 -4.93
C LYS A 52 -5.82 -7.47 -4.39
N ILE A 53 -5.77 -8.78 -4.58
CA ILE A 53 -6.70 -9.73 -3.94
C ILE A 53 -5.97 -10.29 -2.72
N ILE A 54 -6.50 -10.02 -1.52
CA ILE A 54 -5.84 -10.35 -0.27
C ILE A 54 -6.82 -11.16 0.61
N LYS A 55 -6.31 -12.16 1.31
CA LYS A 55 -7.11 -13.01 2.19
C LYS A 55 -7.64 -12.21 3.39
N THR A 56 -8.92 -12.39 3.72
CA THR A 56 -9.56 -11.69 4.85
C THR A 56 -9.23 -12.36 6.18
N SER A 57 -9.74 -11.78 7.27
CA SER A 57 -9.55 -12.27 8.66
C SER A 57 -8.10 -12.16 9.15
N ASN A 58 -7.33 -11.27 8.55
CA ASN A 58 -5.96 -10.96 8.96
C ASN A 58 -5.71 -9.46 8.89
N ASN A 59 -4.71 -9.01 9.63
CA ASN A 59 -4.19 -7.65 9.53
C ASN A 59 -2.83 -7.73 8.85
N TYR A 60 -2.54 -6.74 8.01
CA TYR A 60 -1.29 -6.70 7.25
C TYR A 60 -0.65 -5.33 7.39
N GLN A 61 0.65 -5.30 7.64
CA GLN A 61 1.42 -4.07 7.59
C GLN A 61 1.88 -3.82 6.14
N PHE A 62 1.90 -2.57 5.73
CA PHE A 62 2.31 -2.22 4.38
C PHE A 62 2.76 -0.76 4.31
N GLY A 63 3.30 -0.38 3.16
CA GLY A 63 3.64 0.99 2.87
C GLY A 63 4.00 1.15 1.39
N TYR A 64 4.37 2.37 1.04
CA TYR A 64 4.75 2.74 -0.33
C TYR A 64 6.22 3.09 -0.36
N ARG A 65 6.90 2.73 -1.45
CA ARG A 65 8.31 3.10 -1.66
C ARG A 65 8.41 3.93 -2.93
N LEU A 66 8.92 5.14 -2.80
CA LEU A 66 9.06 6.11 -3.89
C LEU A 66 10.50 6.09 -4.40
N ASN A 67 10.68 5.99 -5.71
CA ASN A 67 12.01 6.00 -6.35
C ASN A 67 12.97 4.96 -5.75
N ALA A 68 12.41 3.85 -5.26
CA ALA A 68 13.15 2.75 -4.62
C ALA A 68 13.97 3.20 -3.38
N GLN A 69 13.68 4.36 -2.80
CA GLN A 69 14.45 4.92 -1.68
C GLN A 69 13.63 5.50 -0.55
N ILE A 70 12.50 6.15 -0.84
CA ILE A 70 11.73 6.90 0.15
C ILE A 70 10.53 6.07 0.59
N TRP A 71 10.42 5.85 1.90
CA TRP A 71 9.28 5.13 2.48
C TRP A 71 8.19 6.09 2.90
N GLU A 72 6.95 5.81 2.46
CA GLU A 72 5.76 6.59 2.82
C GLU A 72 4.67 5.67 3.34
N VAL A 73 3.86 6.18 4.26
CA VAL A 73 2.75 5.44 4.84
C VAL A 73 1.41 5.93 4.29
N GLU A 74 0.38 5.09 4.44
CA GLU A 74 -0.99 5.47 4.04
C GLU A 74 -1.64 6.25 5.18
N SER A 75 -1.97 7.52 4.93
CA SER A 75 -2.51 8.42 5.94
C SER A 75 -3.90 8.03 6.44
N GLU A 76 -4.65 7.24 5.67
CA GLU A 76 -6.00 6.79 6.04
C GLU A 76 -5.99 5.54 6.92
N CYS A 77 -4.84 4.94 7.13
CA CYS A 77 -4.70 3.72 7.95
C CYS A 77 -4.04 4.03 9.29
N THR A 78 -4.32 3.15 10.26
CA THR A 78 -3.60 3.19 11.54
C THR A 78 -2.12 2.96 11.29
N LEU A 79 -1.27 3.74 11.94
CA LEU A 79 0.18 3.58 11.84
C LEU A 79 0.67 2.69 12.97
N VAL A 80 1.64 1.82 12.66
CA VAL A 80 2.30 0.95 13.64
C VAL A 80 3.80 1.18 13.56
N SER A 81 4.48 1.08 14.70
CA SER A 81 5.93 1.23 14.76
C SER A 81 6.62 0.08 14.03
N SER A 82 7.71 0.40 13.34
CA SER A 82 8.50 -0.59 12.62
C SER A 82 9.95 -0.54 13.07
N PRO A 83 10.61 -1.69 13.26
CA PRO A 83 12.03 -1.71 13.61
C PRO A 83 12.94 -1.24 12.48
N PHE A 84 12.46 -1.25 11.24
CA PHE A 84 13.26 -0.91 10.05
C PHE A 84 12.93 0.47 9.50
N ASN A 85 11.69 0.91 9.66
CA ASN A 85 11.19 2.21 9.22
C ASN A 85 10.56 2.89 10.42
N SER A 86 10.31 4.19 10.32
CA SER A 86 9.65 4.89 11.43
C SER A 86 8.26 4.31 11.70
N HIS A 87 7.48 4.04 10.64
CA HIS A 87 6.13 3.49 10.75
C HIS A 87 5.75 2.68 9.53
N ASN A 88 4.81 1.75 9.71
CA ASN A 88 4.09 1.09 8.63
C ASN A 88 2.61 1.38 8.78
N SER A 89 1.86 1.25 7.69
CA SER A 89 0.40 1.35 7.72
C SER A 89 -0.19 -0.02 8.04
N LEU A 90 -1.33 -0.05 8.74
CA LEU A 90 -2.00 -1.29 9.09
C LEU A 90 -3.28 -1.44 8.27
N LEU A 91 -3.36 -2.51 7.48
CA LEU A 91 -4.56 -2.89 6.72
C LEU A 91 -5.32 -3.93 7.53
N LYS A 92 -6.55 -3.61 7.92
CA LYS A 92 -7.42 -4.51 8.69
C LYS A 92 -8.44 -5.14 7.76
N LEU A 93 -8.40 -6.43 7.60
CA LEU A 93 -9.34 -7.21 6.82
C LEU A 93 -9.99 -8.28 7.69
#